data_ee84d7ff11778c26ccdee5285d4da588
#
_entry.id   ee84d7ff11778c26ccdee5285d4da588
#
_cell.length_a   1.000
_cell.length_b   1.000
_cell.length_c   1.000
_cell.angle_alpha   90.00
_cell.angle_beta   90.00
_cell.angle_gamma   90.00
#
_symmetry.space_group_name_H-M   'P 1'
#
loop_
_entity.id
_entity.type
_entity.pdbx_description
1 polymer ?
#
loop_
_entity_poly.entity_id
_entity_poly.type
_entity_poly.pdbx_seq_one_letter_code
_entity_poly.pdbx_strand_id
1 'polypeptide(L)'
;MRLRSTDSPLILIVAAALATSALALSNGAIGQGDAALAAVRRLDQASRTSNGELAPLSAEEHMRRAAIYFANRAFAEARAHWQALITRYPNDERVPAALFGIGRSFYQERRYAEALPFFEKLGRDYPNSREGRDGFYFVAPTLLRLGRAAEAASRYQAYIARFPAGERIADAYLNTIDTLREAGKPQEALDWIERTRQKFAGTPTATNALFAHLRLEISRGNWTKAVTLSDELLRSPLTGTMTSVAEVNYLRAYSLERLGNSAEAARIYQLIPDSIYSYYGWLATMRLMRLGQRAQAIARASRVRDQIRTSADFGETPYREIVLRVAKERGLDPRLILAIMRQESAFRPQARSRAAARGLMQLTIDIAQKYGPRANLSEVGEMDLYRPEISIQIAAAYLAELTKLFPQLPEAVVASYNGGEDNVARWLERSGKRDPGIFTAEIGFAETKDYVFKVMNYYRAYCTLYTAELLPQRPDEAQGASLPEKNASSIP
;
A
#
# COMPACT_ATOMS: atom_id res chain seq x y z
N MET A 1 11.29 -19.05 36.76
CA MET A 1 12.27 -18.75 35.71
C MET A 1 11.58 -18.03 34.58
N ARG A 2 11.67 -16.70 34.54
CA ARG A 2 10.90 -15.86 33.59
C ARG A 2 11.73 -15.70 32.32
N LEU A 3 11.25 -16.25 31.20
CA LEU A 3 11.78 -15.99 29.87
C LEU A 3 11.22 -14.64 29.38
N ARG A 4 12.10 -13.70 29.16
CA ARG A 4 11.80 -12.41 28.53
C ARG A 4 11.61 -12.65 27.03
N SER A 5 10.43 -12.30 26.51
CA SER A 5 10.18 -12.15 25.10
C SER A 5 10.87 -10.87 24.62
N THR A 6 11.81 -10.98 23.72
CA THR A 6 12.35 -9.86 22.95
C THR A 6 11.59 -9.79 21.64
N ASP A 7 10.50 -9.02 21.64
CA ASP A 7 9.81 -8.62 20.41
C ASP A 7 10.67 -7.62 19.68
N SER A 8 11.14 -8.00 18.51
CA SER A 8 11.79 -7.08 17.56
C SER A 8 10.78 -6.60 16.53
N PRO A 9 10.36 -5.34 16.54
CA PRO A 9 9.47 -4.77 15.53
C PRO A 9 10.29 -4.07 14.44
N LEU A 10 10.90 -4.80 13.49
CA LEU A 10 11.75 -4.19 12.46
C LEU A 10 11.54 -4.69 11.03
N ILE A 11 10.44 -5.41 10.74
CA ILE A 11 10.20 -6.00 9.41
C ILE A 11 9.50 -5.06 8.40
N LEU A 12 9.22 -3.80 8.75
CA LEU A 12 8.26 -2.95 8.00
C LEU A 12 8.84 -1.67 7.39
N ILE A 13 10.12 -1.57 7.02
CA ILE A 13 10.71 -0.26 6.66
C ILE A 13 10.66 0.07 5.16
N VAL A 14 10.32 -0.82 4.25
CA VAL A 14 10.37 -0.52 2.80
C VAL A 14 9.01 -0.10 2.23
N ALA A 15 7.90 -0.56 2.80
CA ALA A 15 6.55 -0.16 2.38
C ALA A 15 5.94 0.92 3.28
N ALA A 16 6.37 1.03 4.53
CA ALA A 16 5.76 1.86 5.57
C ALA A 16 6.00 3.37 5.45
N ALA A 17 6.47 3.87 4.33
CA ALA A 17 6.68 5.31 4.17
C ALA A 17 5.44 6.05 3.66
N LEU A 18 4.34 5.38 3.32
CA LEU A 18 3.17 6.04 2.74
C LEU A 18 1.87 5.88 3.51
N ALA A 19 1.74 4.97 4.46
CA ALA A 19 0.53 4.92 5.27
C ALA A 19 0.79 4.22 6.60
N THR A 20 0.90 4.96 7.66
CA THR A 20 0.64 4.43 9.00
C THR A 20 -0.80 4.69 9.34
N SER A 21 -1.60 3.63 9.32
CA SER A 21 -2.99 3.64 9.74
C SER A 21 -3.17 4.35 11.08
N ALA A 22 -4.20 5.17 11.13
CA ALA A 22 -4.64 5.94 12.28
C ALA A 22 -5.12 5.04 13.43
N LEU A 23 -4.24 4.50 14.24
CA LEU A 23 -4.60 3.94 15.54
C LEU A 23 -3.56 4.33 16.58
N ALA A 24 -4.02 5.11 17.57
CA ALA A 24 -3.34 5.60 18.75
C ALA A 24 -2.40 6.80 18.54
N LEU A 25 -2.97 7.97 18.42
CA LEU A 25 -2.27 9.22 18.69
C LEU A 25 -2.95 9.98 19.82
N SER A 26 -2.26 10.12 20.93
CA SER A 26 -2.59 11.17 21.91
C SER A 26 -2.45 12.53 21.22
N ASN A 27 -3.41 13.44 21.44
CA ASN A 27 -3.44 14.78 20.84
C ASN A 27 -2.16 15.63 21.05
N GLY A 28 -1.22 15.19 21.90
CA GLY A 28 0.06 15.87 22.16
C GLY A 28 1.16 15.59 21.14
N ALA A 29 1.10 14.48 20.39
CA ALA A 29 2.15 14.13 19.41
C ALA A 29 1.93 14.77 18.03
N ILE A 30 0.73 15.26 17.75
CA ILE A 30 0.30 15.79 16.45
C ILE A 30 1.01 17.12 16.14
N GLY A 31 1.16 18.01 17.13
CA GLY A 31 1.82 19.31 16.93
C GLY A 31 3.34 19.27 16.91
N GLN A 32 3.96 18.25 17.48
CA GLN A 32 5.43 18.23 17.66
C GLN A 32 6.21 18.16 16.35
N GLY A 33 5.74 17.39 15.36
CA GLY A 33 6.43 17.25 14.06
C GLY A 33 6.41 18.53 13.23
N ASP A 34 5.26 19.20 13.14
CA ASP A 34 5.14 20.45 12.39
C ASP A 34 5.80 21.62 13.14
N ALA A 35 5.70 21.64 14.47
CA ALA A 35 6.43 22.61 15.31
C ALA A 35 7.95 22.43 15.17
N ALA A 36 8.46 21.20 15.17
CA ALA A 36 9.87 20.92 14.98
C ALA A 36 10.35 21.35 13.56
N LEU A 37 9.56 21.10 12.53
CA LEU A 37 9.85 21.57 11.17
C LEU A 37 9.90 23.11 11.11
N ALA A 38 8.90 23.78 11.68
CA ALA A 38 8.85 25.23 11.71
C ALA A 38 10.03 25.84 12.50
N ALA A 39 10.41 25.19 13.62
CA ALA A 39 11.56 25.63 14.44
C ALA A 39 12.89 25.49 13.66
N VAL A 40 13.13 24.35 13.02
CA VAL A 40 14.39 24.12 12.29
C VAL A 40 14.47 25.05 11.06
N ARG A 41 13.36 25.31 10.34
CA ARG A 41 13.32 26.29 9.24
C ARG A 41 13.69 27.70 9.71
N ARG A 42 13.16 28.14 10.85
CA ARG A 42 13.53 29.44 11.44
C ARG A 42 15.01 29.52 11.81
N LEU A 43 15.56 28.46 12.43
CA LEU A 43 16.99 28.39 12.77
C LEU A 43 17.86 28.48 11.51
N ASP A 44 17.54 27.72 10.46
CA ASP A 44 18.30 27.76 9.22
C ASP A 44 18.21 29.12 8.53
N GLN A 45 17.03 29.71 8.49
CA GLN A 45 16.82 31.02 7.89
C GLN A 45 17.60 32.11 8.64
N ALA A 46 17.61 32.07 9.97
CA ALA A 46 18.33 33.04 10.81
C ALA A 46 19.86 32.87 10.77
N SER A 47 20.35 31.67 10.44
CA SER A 47 21.80 31.35 10.47
C SER A 47 22.41 31.21 9.07
N ARG A 48 21.70 31.48 7.98
CA ARG A 48 22.30 31.45 6.63
C ARG A 48 23.41 32.45 6.50
N THR A 49 24.44 32.08 5.73
CA THR A 49 25.51 32.99 5.36
C THR A 49 24.99 34.13 4.44
N SER A 50 25.77 35.18 4.25
CA SER A 50 25.45 36.26 3.31
C SER A 50 25.20 35.75 1.87
N ASN A 51 25.79 34.61 1.51
CA ASN A 51 25.62 33.99 0.19
C ASN A 51 24.42 33.02 0.14
N GLY A 52 23.61 32.94 1.21
CA GLY A 52 22.46 32.06 1.29
C GLY A 52 22.77 30.58 1.60
N GLU A 53 24.04 30.23 1.85
CA GLU A 53 24.44 28.88 2.22
C GLU A 53 24.08 28.53 3.67
N LEU A 54 24.02 27.21 3.97
CA LEU A 54 23.85 26.74 5.33
C LEU A 54 25.06 27.14 6.21
N ALA A 55 24.78 27.57 7.43
CA ALA A 55 25.81 27.86 8.44
C ALA A 55 26.77 26.67 8.61
N PRO A 56 28.02 26.93 9.05
CA PRO A 56 28.97 25.88 9.38
C PRO A 56 28.59 25.23 10.73
N LEU A 57 27.63 24.29 10.68
CA LEU A 57 27.18 23.52 11.84
C LEU A 57 28.05 22.29 12.02
N SER A 58 28.05 21.69 13.22
CA SER A 58 28.68 20.38 13.48
C SER A 58 28.03 19.27 12.66
N ALA A 59 28.74 18.16 12.43
CA ALA A 59 28.21 16.98 11.75
C ALA A 59 26.94 16.46 12.42
N GLU A 60 26.91 16.43 13.75
CA GLU A 60 25.76 16.02 14.56
C GLU A 60 24.54 16.92 14.30
N GLU A 61 24.73 18.25 14.29
CA GLU A 61 23.64 19.20 14.09
C GLU A 61 23.10 19.16 12.64
N HIS A 62 23.98 19.01 11.64
CA HIS A 62 23.54 18.73 10.27
C HIS A 62 22.69 17.47 10.19
N MET A 63 23.12 16.38 10.84
CA MET A 63 22.37 15.12 10.86
C MET A 63 21.01 15.25 11.55
N ARG A 64 20.98 15.96 12.71
CA ARG A 64 19.74 16.20 13.47
C ARG A 64 18.72 17.02 12.64
N ARG A 65 19.15 18.11 12.01
CA ARG A 65 18.26 18.94 11.16
C ARG A 65 17.77 18.16 9.95
N ALA A 66 18.65 17.45 9.26
CA ALA A 66 18.29 16.60 8.13
C ALA A 66 17.24 15.54 8.52
N ALA A 67 17.36 14.93 9.70
CA ALA A 67 16.37 13.97 10.18
C ALA A 67 14.99 14.60 10.40
N ILE A 68 14.92 15.83 10.94
CA ILE A 68 13.66 16.56 11.12
C ILE A 68 13.03 16.89 9.75
N TYR A 69 13.82 17.41 8.83
CA TYR A 69 13.34 17.70 7.47
C TYR A 69 12.83 16.43 6.76
N PHE A 70 13.61 15.37 6.79
CA PHE A 70 13.25 14.09 6.18
C PHE A 70 11.96 13.50 6.77
N ALA A 71 11.82 13.51 8.10
CA ALA A 71 10.62 13.04 8.78
C ALA A 71 9.36 13.82 8.42
N ASN A 72 9.52 15.06 7.94
CA ASN A 72 8.45 15.94 7.49
C ASN A 72 8.33 16.02 5.96
N ARG A 73 9.08 15.19 5.22
CA ARG A 73 9.11 15.14 3.74
C ARG A 73 9.65 16.40 3.06
N ALA A 74 10.33 17.24 3.81
CA ALA A 74 11.10 18.38 3.30
C ALA A 74 12.47 17.86 2.78
N PHE A 75 12.40 17.08 1.69
CA PHE A 75 13.53 16.26 1.22
C PHE A 75 14.68 17.09 0.66
N ALA A 76 14.40 18.23 0.03
CA ALA A 76 15.44 19.11 -0.50
C ALA A 76 16.29 19.69 0.63
N GLU A 77 15.67 20.18 1.69
CA GLU A 77 16.35 20.71 2.88
C GLU A 77 17.12 19.60 3.61
N ALA A 78 16.54 18.40 3.73
CA ALA A 78 17.25 17.27 4.31
C ALA A 78 18.52 16.94 3.53
N ARG A 79 18.45 16.88 2.20
CA ARG A 79 19.63 16.65 1.34
C ARG A 79 20.68 17.74 1.47
N ALA A 80 20.27 19.00 1.57
CA ALA A 80 21.22 20.11 1.76
C ALA A 80 22.06 19.94 3.02
N HIS A 81 21.45 19.53 4.14
CA HIS A 81 22.18 19.25 5.38
C HIS A 81 23.08 18.01 5.28
N TRP A 82 22.60 16.91 4.71
CA TRP A 82 23.44 15.71 4.54
C TRP A 82 24.59 15.98 3.59
N GLN A 83 24.40 16.75 2.51
CA GLN A 83 25.47 17.14 1.60
C GLN A 83 26.50 18.03 2.29
N ALA A 84 26.04 18.99 3.11
CA ALA A 84 26.95 19.83 3.90
C ALA A 84 27.79 19.01 4.89
N LEU A 85 27.19 17.98 5.54
CA LEU A 85 27.91 17.05 6.40
C LEU A 85 28.99 16.31 5.62
N ILE A 86 28.62 15.67 4.49
CA ILE A 86 29.55 14.87 3.68
C ILE A 86 30.72 15.72 3.17
N THR A 87 30.44 16.97 2.75
CA THR A 87 31.46 17.87 2.17
C THR A 87 32.41 18.40 3.25
N ARG A 88 31.90 18.79 4.42
CA ARG A 88 32.69 19.42 5.49
C ARG A 88 33.38 18.40 6.39
N TYR A 89 32.78 17.20 6.53
CA TYR A 89 33.25 16.16 7.44
C TYR A 89 33.35 14.78 6.71
N PRO A 90 34.17 14.65 5.64
CA PRO A 90 34.18 13.47 4.80
C PRO A 90 34.57 12.16 5.51
N ASN A 91 35.26 12.28 6.65
CA ASN A 91 35.71 11.13 7.45
C ASN A 91 34.85 10.88 8.69
N ASP A 92 33.73 11.61 8.85
CA ASP A 92 32.83 11.41 10.00
C ASP A 92 32.08 10.08 9.89
N GLU A 93 31.89 9.40 11.01
CA GLU A 93 31.19 8.12 11.09
C GLU A 93 29.72 8.18 10.59
N ARG A 94 29.12 9.38 10.52
CA ARG A 94 27.76 9.63 10.08
C ARG A 94 27.63 9.72 8.55
N VAL A 95 28.72 9.76 7.80
CA VAL A 95 28.72 9.87 6.33
C VAL A 95 27.92 8.74 5.68
N PRO A 96 28.02 7.44 6.04
CA PRO A 96 27.20 6.38 5.48
C PRO A 96 25.70 6.62 5.72
N ALA A 97 25.30 7.08 6.92
CA ALA A 97 23.92 7.39 7.24
C ALA A 97 23.39 8.60 6.43
N ALA A 98 24.21 9.63 6.22
CA ALA A 98 23.87 10.77 5.38
C ALA A 98 23.68 10.36 3.90
N LEU A 99 24.57 9.55 3.34
CA LEU A 99 24.44 8.99 1.99
C LEU A 99 23.16 8.15 1.84
N PHE A 100 22.85 7.33 2.84
CA PHE A 100 21.63 6.53 2.85
C PHE A 100 20.37 7.42 2.92
N GLY A 101 20.43 8.49 3.74
CA GLY A 101 19.37 9.49 3.83
C GLY A 101 19.11 10.17 2.49
N ILE A 102 20.16 10.59 1.76
CA ILE A 102 20.05 11.19 0.42
C ILE A 102 19.41 10.18 -0.55
N GLY A 103 19.93 8.96 -0.64
CA GLY A 103 19.36 7.92 -1.52
C GLY A 103 17.89 7.66 -1.21
N ARG A 104 17.54 7.53 0.08
CA ARG A 104 16.14 7.33 0.50
C ARG A 104 15.24 8.54 0.17
N SER A 105 15.73 9.76 0.29
CA SER A 105 14.95 10.95 -0.05
C SER A 105 14.56 10.97 -1.52
N PHE A 106 15.51 10.72 -2.42
CA PHE A 106 15.22 10.57 -3.84
C PHE A 106 14.29 9.39 -4.14
N TYR A 107 14.48 8.25 -3.46
CA TYR A 107 13.58 7.11 -3.61
C TYR A 107 12.14 7.43 -3.22
N GLN A 108 11.93 8.18 -2.13
CA GLN A 108 10.60 8.61 -1.70
C GLN A 108 9.95 9.65 -2.62
N GLU A 109 10.75 10.50 -3.26
CA GLU A 109 10.30 11.41 -4.32
C GLU A 109 10.06 10.69 -5.67
N ARG A 110 10.25 9.36 -5.73
CA ARG A 110 10.19 8.56 -6.97
C ARG A 110 11.25 8.94 -8.01
N ARG A 111 12.29 9.61 -7.60
CA ARG A 111 13.46 9.96 -8.39
C ARG A 111 14.48 8.82 -8.32
N TYR A 112 14.08 7.67 -8.86
CA TYR A 112 14.82 6.41 -8.69
C TYR A 112 16.18 6.42 -9.37
N ALA A 113 16.30 7.13 -10.51
CA ALA A 113 17.58 7.27 -11.21
C ALA A 113 18.62 8.01 -10.38
N GLU A 114 18.18 9.03 -9.63
CA GLU A 114 19.05 9.80 -8.73
C GLU A 114 19.32 9.05 -7.41
N ALA A 115 18.39 8.19 -6.96
CA ALA A 115 18.59 7.38 -5.75
C ALA A 115 19.65 6.28 -5.94
N LEU A 116 19.67 5.65 -7.11
CA LEU A 116 20.47 4.45 -7.41
C LEU A 116 21.98 4.62 -7.10
N PRO A 117 22.68 5.67 -7.56
CA PRO A 117 24.12 5.83 -7.34
C PRO A 117 24.49 5.94 -5.85
N PHE A 118 23.62 6.48 -5.00
CA PHE A 118 23.86 6.57 -3.56
C PHE A 118 23.83 5.18 -2.92
N PHE A 119 22.86 4.34 -3.28
CA PHE A 119 22.78 2.96 -2.77
C PHE A 119 23.93 2.09 -3.28
N GLU A 120 24.33 2.24 -4.55
CA GLU A 120 25.50 1.55 -5.09
C GLU A 120 26.81 1.97 -4.40
N LYS A 121 26.98 3.28 -4.17
CA LYS A 121 28.12 3.83 -3.45
C LYS A 121 28.21 3.25 -2.04
N LEU A 122 27.09 3.18 -1.30
CA LEU A 122 27.06 2.61 0.04
C LEU A 122 27.50 1.14 0.05
N GLY A 123 26.95 0.32 -0.83
CA GLY A 123 27.31 -1.10 -0.91
C GLY A 123 28.77 -1.36 -1.30
N ARG A 124 29.38 -0.45 -2.05
CA ARG A 124 30.78 -0.53 -2.49
C ARG A 124 31.74 0.01 -1.44
N ASP A 125 31.51 1.25 -0.94
CA ASP A 125 32.49 1.98 -0.13
C ASP A 125 32.35 1.70 1.38
N TYR A 126 31.16 1.26 1.83
CA TYR A 126 30.85 1.00 3.24
C TYR A 126 30.27 -0.41 3.49
N PRO A 127 30.85 -1.48 2.95
CA PRO A 127 30.22 -2.83 2.91
C PRO A 127 29.97 -3.42 4.29
N ASN A 128 30.72 -2.99 5.30
CA ASN A 128 30.65 -3.52 6.68
C ASN A 128 29.70 -2.72 7.56
N SER A 129 29.26 -1.53 7.16
CA SER A 129 28.30 -0.73 7.92
C SER A 129 26.88 -1.29 7.71
N ARG A 130 25.96 -0.92 8.61
CA ARG A 130 24.54 -1.22 8.46
C ARG A 130 23.98 -0.57 7.19
N GLU A 131 24.31 0.72 6.98
CA GLU A 131 23.86 1.51 5.84
C GLU A 131 24.41 0.97 4.51
N GLY A 132 25.62 0.40 4.53
CA GLY A 132 26.20 -0.28 3.37
C GLY A 132 25.44 -1.54 2.99
N ARG A 133 25.05 -2.36 3.97
CA ARG A 133 24.21 -3.55 3.74
C ARG A 133 22.80 -3.15 3.27
N ASP A 134 22.21 -2.12 3.90
CA ASP A 134 20.92 -1.59 3.47
C ASP A 134 21.01 -0.99 2.07
N GLY A 135 22.06 -0.21 1.75
CA GLY A 135 22.29 0.33 0.42
C GLY A 135 22.39 -0.78 -0.63
N PHE A 136 23.17 -1.81 -0.34
CA PHE A 136 23.30 -2.97 -1.25
C PHE A 136 21.95 -3.66 -1.51
N TYR A 137 21.08 -3.76 -0.49
CA TYR A 137 19.72 -4.27 -0.65
C TYR A 137 18.85 -3.32 -1.49
N PHE A 138 18.90 -2.00 -1.22
CA PHE A 138 18.03 -1.00 -1.84
C PHE A 138 18.31 -0.79 -3.34
N VAL A 139 19.47 -1.22 -3.85
CA VAL A 139 19.73 -1.25 -5.30
C VAL A 139 18.66 -2.04 -6.03
N ALA A 140 18.26 -3.22 -5.53
CA ALA A 140 17.31 -4.10 -6.20
C ALA A 140 15.89 -3.47 -6.33
N PRO A 141 15.23 -3.01 -5.25
CA PRO A 141 13.93 -2.34 -5.38
C PRO A 141 14.02 -1.05 -6.20
N THR A 142 15.16 -0.34 -6.21
CA THR A 142 15.34 0.86 -7.05
C THR A 142 15.37 0.50 -8.53
N LEU A 143 16.10 -0.55 -8.91
CA LEU A 143 16.11 -1.08 -10.28
C LEU A 143 14.73 -1.54 -10.72
N LEU A 144 14.00 -2.21 -9.83
CA LEU A 144 12.63 -2.64 -10.11
C LEU A 144 11.71 -1.46 -10.44
N ARG A 145 11.85 -0.33 -9.72
CA ARG A 145 11.11 0.90 -10.01
C ARG A 145 11.51 1.56 -11.32
N LEU A 146 12.72 1.33 -11.79
CA LEU A 146 13.20 1.76 -13.10
C LEU A 146 12.78 0.81 -14.23
N GLY A 147 11.94 -0.21 -13.98
CA GLY A 147 11.53 -1.20 -14.97
C GLY A 147 12.61 -2.24 -15.31
N ARG A 148 13.70 -2.31 -14.54
CA ARG A 148 14.85 -3.19 -14.76
C ARG A 148 14.73 -4.47 -13.94
N ALA A 149 13.61 -5.20 -14.11
CA ALA A 149 13.24 -6.34 -13.27
C ALA A 149 14.29 -7.47 -13.27
N ALA A 150 14.88 -7.81 -14.42
CA ALA A 150 15.88 -8.86 -14.51
C ALA A 150 17.16 -8.52 -13.71
N GLU A 151 17.59 -7.25 -13.75
CA GLU A 151 18.73 -6.78 -12.96
C GLU A 151 18.40 -6.73 -11.47
N ALA A 152 17.19 -6.31 -11.12
CA ALA A 152 16.72 -6.32 -9.74
C ALA A 152 16.73 -7.73 -9.15
N ALA A 153 16.28 -8.74 -9.90
CA ALA A 153 16.36 -10.14 -9.48
C ALA A 153 17.81 -10.57 -9.20
N SER A 154 18.74 -10.23 -10.11
CA SER A 154 20.17 -10.54 -9.94
C SER A 154 20.76 -9.84 -8.69
N ARG A 155 20.31 -8.62 -8.37
CA ARG A 155 20.77 -7.91 -7.17
C ARG A 155 20.22 -8.51 -5.86
N TYR A 156 18.97 -8.97 -5.85
CA TYR A 156 18.45 -9.72 -4.69
C TYR A 156 19.20 -11.04 -4.50
N GLN A 157 19.49 -11.78 -5.58
CA GLN A 157 20.30 -13.01 -5.52
C GLN A 157 21.72 -12.73 -4.99
N ALA A 158 22.35 -11.63 -5.44
CA ALA A 158 23.65 -11.20 -4.93
C ALA A 158 23.60 -10.84 -3.44
N TYR A 159 22.50 -10.21 -2.96
CA TYR A 159 22.30 -9.96 -1.54
C TYR A 159 22.23 -11.27 -0.75
N ILE A 160 21.46 -12.24 -1.23
CA ILE A 160 21.31 -13.57 -0.62
C ILE A 160 22.67 -14.27 -0.48
N ALA A 161 23.47 -14.23 -1.54
CA ALA A 161 24.80 -14.86 -1.54
C ALA A 161 25.77 -14.16 -0.57
N ARG A 162 25.72 -12.82 -0.55
CA ARG A 162 26.67 -12.03 0.26
C ARG A 162 26.30 -11.98 1.76
N PHE A 163 24.99 -11.98 2.07
CA PHE A 163 24.47 -11.83 3.42
C PHE A 163 23.49 -12.96 3.78
N PRO A 164 23.95 -14.24 3.84
CA PRO A 164 23.06 -15.41 4.02
C PRO A 164 22.32 -15.46 5.37
N ALA A 165 22.79 -14.67 6.36
CA ALA A 165 22.15 -14.46 7.67
C ALA A 165 21.73 -12.97 7.87
N GLY A 166 21.63 -12.19 6.80
CA GLY A 166 21.27 -10.78 6.87
C GLY A 166 19.80 -10.58 7.32
N GLU A 167 19.56 -9.43 7.95
CA GLU A 167 18.24 -9.08 8.50
C GLU A 167 17.10 -9.14 7.44
N ARG A 168 17.42 -8.92 6.15
CA ARG A 168 16.47 -8.91 5.04
C ARG A 168 16.50 -10.18 4.18
N ILE A 169 17.04 -11.29 4.72
CA ILE A 169 17.24 -12.50 3.92
C ILE A 169 15.91 -13.10 3.45
N ALA A 170 14.89 -13.16 4.32
CA ALA A 170 13.57 -13.67 3.96
C ALA A 170 12.90 -12.80 2.88
N ASP A 171 12.96 -11.48 3.04
CA ASP A 171 12.44 -10.52 2.06
C ASP A 171 13.18 -10.65 0.71
N ALA A 172 14.50 -10.83 0.73
CA ALA A 172 15.28 -10.99 -0.49
C ALA A 172 14.87 -12.24 -1.28
N TYR A 173 14.61 -13.37 -0.59
CA TYR A 173 14.10 -14.59 -1.23
C TYR A 173 12.73 -14.38 -1.86
N LEU A 174 11.77 -13.81 -1.14
CA LEU A 174 10.41 -13.55 -1.64
C LEU A 174 10.42 -12.50 -2.78
N ASN A 175 11.19 -11.43 -2.64
CA ASN A 175 11.34 -10.43 -3.68
C ASN A 175 12.04 -10.96 -4.93
N THR A 176 12.97 -11.93 -4.80
CA THR A 176 13.54 -12.62 -5.96
C THR A 176 12.47 -13.33 -6.77
N ILE A 177 11.55 -14.05 -6.10
CA ILE A 177 10.44 -14.74 -6.76
C ILE A 177 9.56 -13.75 -7.54
N ASP A 178 9.07 -12.69 -6.87
CA ASP A 178 8.16 -11.73 -7.49
C ASP A 178 8.85 -10.94 -8.62
N THR A 179 10.14 -10.61 -8.46
CA THR A 179 10.92 -9.89 -9.46
C THR A 179 11.22 -10.75 -10.70
N LEU A 180 11.46 -12.06 -10.53
CA LEU A 180 11.60 -13.01 -11.65
C LEU A 180 10.28 -13.17 -12.41
N ARG A 181 9.14 -13.15 -11.70
CA ARG A 181 7.83 -13.15 -12.37
C ARG A 181 7.64 -11.89 -13.21
N GLU A 182 8.00 -10.72 -12.68
CA GLU A 182 7.95 -9.43 -13.41
C GLU A 182 8.94 -9.39 -14.58
N ALA A 183 10.07 -10.09 -14.47
CA ALA A 183 11.05 -10.23 -15.57
C ALA A 183 10.61 -11.24 -16.66
N GLY A 184 9.42 -11.84 -16.55
CA GLY A 184 8.95 -12.85 -17.49
C GLY A 184 9.73 -14.18 -17.42
N LYS A 185 10.31 -14.51 -16.26
CA LYS A 185 11.10 -15.71 -15.99
C LYS A 185 10.40 -16.69 -15.04
N PRO A 186 9.24 -17.25 -15.43
CA PRO A 186 8.42 -18.06 -14.54
C PRO A 186 9.10 -19.35 -14.07
N GLN A 187 9.97 -19.96 -14.90
CA GLN A 187 10.68 -21.18 -14.51
C GLN A 187 11.71 -20.90 -13.42
N GLU A 188 12.52 -19.83 -13.58
CA GLU A 188 13.44 -19.42 -12.52
C GLU A 188 12.70 -19.04 -11.23
N ALA A 189 11.52 -18.42 -11.34
CA ALA A 189 10.67 -18.13 -10.18
C ALA A 189 10.23 -19.40 -9.45
N LEU A 190 9.84 -20.48 -10.17
CA LEU A 190 9.51 -21.77 -9.58
C LEU A 190 10.68 -22.39 -8.82
N ASP A 191 11.89 -22.33 -9.38
CA ASP A 191 13.10 -22.83 -8.72
C ASP A 191 13.37 -22.06 -7.41
N TRP A 192 13.18 -20.73 -7.42
CA TRP A 192 13.33 -19.91 -6.23
C TRP A 192 12.21 -20.13 -5.20
N ILE A 193 10.99 -20.41 -5.64
CA ILE A 193 9.90 -20.84 -4.75
C ILE A 193 10.30 -22.08 -3.97
N GLU A 194 10.80 -23.12 -4.67
CA GLU A 194 11.19 -24.37 -4.02
C GLU A 194 12.37 -24.16 -3.05
N ARG A 195 13.41 -23.43 -3.46
CA ARG A 195 14.54 -23.04 -2.59
C ARG A 195 14.07 -22.31 -1.34
N THR A 196 13.10 -21.37 -1.50
CA THR A 196 12.56 -20.59 -0.38
C THR A 196 11.79 -21.50 0.58
N ARG A 197 10.96 -22.39 0.06
CA ARG A 197 10.20 -23.34 0.86
C ARG A 197 11.11 -24.26 1.67
N GLN A 198 12.19 -24.75 1.08
CA GLN A 198 13.18 -25.60 1.76
C GLN A 198 13.96 -24.81 2.82
N LYS A 199 14.49 -23.64 2.44
CA LYS A 199 15.31 -22.81 3.34
C LYS A 199 14.55 -22.33 4.58
N PHE A 200 13.28 -22.00 4.43
CA PHE A 200 12.43 -21.45 5.48
C PHE A 200 11.31 -22.39 5.92
N ALA A 201 11.55 -23.70 5.82
CA ALA A 201 10.54 -24.72 6.18
C ALA A 201 9.95 -24.47 7.57
N GLY A 202 8.63 -24.58 7.69
CA GLY A 202 7.89 -24.35 8.95
C GLY A 202 7.70 -22.89 9.35
N THR A 203 8.12 -21.91 8.51
CA THR A 203 7.94 -20.49 8.78
C THR A 203 6.91 -19.83 7.86
N PRO A 204 6.37 -18.65 8.22
CA PRO A 204 5.50 -17.87 7.33
C PRO A 204 6.12 -17.56 5.97
N THR A 205 7.45 -17.43 5.88
CA THR A 205 8.17 -17.20 4.62
C THR A 205 8.00 -18.34 3.64
N ALA A 206 8.08 -19.61 4.09
CA ALA A 206 7.82 -20.78 3.25
C ALA A 206 6.37 -20.81 2.76
N THR A 207 5.40 -20.48 3.62
CA THR A 207 3.99 -20.40 3.25
C THR A 207 3.73 -19.24 2.26
N ASN A 208 4.40 -18.09 2.41
CA ASN A 208 4.33 -17.00 1.44
C ASN A 208 4.92 -17.39 0.08
N ALA A 209 5.98 -18.22 0.05
CA ALA A 209 6.51 -18.75 -1.20
C ALA A 209 5.51 -19.74 -1.86
N LEU A 210 4.83 -20.58 -1.08
CA LEU A 210 3.74 -21.44 -1.58
C LEU A 210 2.58 -20.58 -2.13
N PHE A 211 2.23 -19.50 -1.47
CA PHE A 211 1.22 -18.55 -1.96
C PHE A 211 1.68 -17.85 -3.26
N ALA A 212 2.96 -17.50 -3.40
CA ALA A 212 3.50 -16.98 -4.65
C ALA A 212 3.42 -18.02 -5.79
N HIS A 213 3.59 -19.32 -5.49
CA HIS A 213 3.38 -20.40 -6.45
C HIS A 213 1.92 -20.45 -6.92
N LEU A 214 0.96 -20.41 -5.99
CA LEU A 214 -0.46 -20.36 -6.34
C LEU A 214 -0.77 -19.20 -7.29
N ARG A 215 -0.32 -17.99 -6.96
CA ARG A 215 -0.52 -16.78 -7.79
C ARG A 215 0.13 -16.92 -9.17
N LEU A 216 1.32 -17.49 -9.25
CA LEU A 216 2.00 -17.75 -10.52
C LEU A 216 1.19 -18.71 -11.39
N GLU A 217 0.68 -19.82 -10.84
CA GLU A 217 -0.08 -20.80 -11.62
C GLU A 217 -1.46 -20.24 -12.07
N ILE A 218 -2.09 -19.39 -11.25
CA ILE A 218 -3.30 -18.64 -11.63
C ILE A 218 -3.01 -17.71 -12.82
N SER A 219 -1.92 -16.95 -12.78
CA SER A 219 -1.55 -16.04 -13.86
C SER A 219 -1.26 -16.75 -15.18
N ARG A 220 -0.76 -17.99 -15.10
CA ARG A 220 -0.50 -18.88 -16.25
C ARG A 220 -1.73 -19.63 -16.74
N GLY A 221 -2.85 -19.57 -16.01
CA GLY A 221 -4.06 -20.35 -16.33
C GLY A 221 -3.98 -21.84 -15.98
N ASN A 222 -3.03 -22.26 -15.16
CA ASN A 222 -2.85 -23.64 -14.73
C ASN A 222 -3.81 -23.99 -13.58
N TRP A 223 -5.11 -23.99 -13.87
CA TRP A 223 -6.18 -24.04 -12.88
C TRP A 223 -6.15 -25.31 -12.03
N THR A 224 -5.85 -26.47 -12.61
CA THR A 224 -5.73 -27.74 -11.85
C THR A 224 -4.63 -27.67 -10.82
N LYS A 225 -3.46 -27.12 -11.19
CA LYS A 225 -2.35 -26.93 -10.25
C LYS A 225 -2.71 -25.89 -9.17
N ALA A 226 -3.42 -24.81 -9.56
CA ALA A 226 -3.88 -23.81 -8.61
C ALA A 226 -4.84 -24.39 -7.55
N VAL A 227 -5.74 -25.28 -7.91
CA VAL A 227 -6.61 -26.00 -6.94
C VAL A 227 -5.76 -26.83 -5.98
N THR A 228 -4.81 -27.63 -6.50
CA THR A 228 -3.91 -28.47 -5.66
C THR A 228 -3.09 -27.60 -4.67
N LEU A 229 -2.54 -26.48 -5.13
CA LEU A 229 -1.77 -25.57 -4.29
C LEU A 229 -2.64 -24.86 -3.24
N SER A 230 -3.90 -24.56 -3.57
CA SER A 230 -4.87 -24.04 -2.60
C SER A 230 -5.16 -25.04 -1.50
N ASP A 231 -5.32 -26.33 -1.84
CA ASP A 231 -5.51 -27.40 -0.85
C ASP A 231 -4.29 -27.58 0.06
N GLU A 232 -3.07 -27.40 -0.48
CA GLU A 232 -1.84 -27.42 0.30
C GLU A 232 -1.75 -26.23 1.25
N LEU A 233 -2.08 -25.03 0.78
CA LEU A 233 -2.11 -23.81 1.59
C LEU A 233 -3.12 -23.91 2.74
N LEU A 234 -4.31 -24.45 2.49
CA LEU A 234 -5.34 -24.63 3.52
C LEU A 234 -4.93 -25.62 4.64
N ARG A 235 -3.96 -26.49 4.37
CA ARG A 235 -3.35 -27.39 5.38
C ARG A 235 -2.13 -26.76 6.08
N SER A 236 -1.64 -25.61 5.59
CA SER A 236 -0.48 -24.92 6.13
C SER A 236 -0.89 -23.87 7.17
N PRO A 237 -0.03 -23.52 8.14
CA PRO A 237 -0.25 -22.39 9.02
C PRO A 237 -0.26 -21.07 8.21
N LEU A 238 -1.35 -20.29 8.30
CA LEU A 238 -1.49 -19.00 7.61
C LEU A 238 -1.24 -17.79 8.51
N THR A 239 -1.04 -17.98 9.81
CA THR A 239 -0.72 -16.90 10.74
C THR A 239 0.61 -16.23 10.39
N GLY A 240 0.62 -14.90 10.31
CA GLY A 240 1.83 -14.13 9.95
C GLY A 240 2.18 -14.17 8.45
N THR A 241 1.29 -14.69 7.61
CA THR A 241 1.48 -14.73 6.15
C THR A 241 0.74 -13.58 5.45
N MET A 242 0.97 -13.46 4.15
CA MET A 242 0.32 -12.48 3.27
C MET A 242 -1.07 -12.92 2.78
N THR A 243 -1.58 -14.05 3.23
CA THR A 243 -2.87 -14.61 2.79
C THR A 243 -3.72 -15.08 3.96
N SER A 244 -4.97 -15.44 3.67
CA SER A 244 -5.94 -15.91 4.64
C SER A 244 -6.75 -17.10 4.09
N VAL A 245 -7.41 -17.83 4.98
CA VAL A 245 -8.32 -18.92 4.60
C VAL A 245 -9.40 -18.45 3.62
N ALA A 246 -9.97 -17.25 3.84
CA ALA A 246 -10.99 -16.69 2.97
C ALA A 246 -10.45 -16.40 1.57
N GLU A 247 -9.25 -15.84 1.48
CA GLU A 247 -8.57 -15.55 0.22
C GLU A 247 -8.22 -16.83 -0.53
N VAL A 248 -7.59 -17.79 0.14
CA VAL A 248 -7.22 -19.07 -0.49
C VAL A 248 -8.46 -19.82 -1.00
N ASN A 249 -9.55 -19.85 -0.22
CA ASN A 249 -10.81 -20.44 -0.68
C ASN A 249 -11.40 -19.69 -1.89
N TYR A 250 -11.32 -18.37 -1.93
CA TYR A 250 -11.77 -17.59 -3.09
C TYR A 250 -10.97 -17.96 -4.35
N LEU A 251 -9.64 -18.00 -4.27
CA LEU A 251 -8.76 -18.35 -5.38
C LEU A 251 -8.99 -19.81 -5.85
N ARG A 252 -9.23 -20.72 -4.91
CA ARG A 252 -9.59 -22.13 -5.18
C ARG A 252 -10.91 -22.23 -5.95
N ALA A 253 -11.95 -21.56 -5.43
CA ALA A 253 -13.26 -21.57 -6.07
C ALA A 253 -13.22 -20.92 -7.46
N TYR A 254 -12.48 -19.82 -7.61
CA TYR A 254 -12.24 -19.18 -8.92
C TYR A 254 -11.57 -20.16 -9.89
N SER A 255 -10.55 -20.89 -9.46
CA SER A 255 -9.84 -21.87 -10.29
C SER A 255 -10.76 -23.01 -10.72
N LEU A 256 -11.64 -23.50 -9.83
CA LEU A 256 -12.65 -24.51 -10.14
C LEU A 256 -13.70 -24.00 -11.15
N GLU A 257 -14.12 -22.74 -11.00
CA GLU A 257 -15.00 -22.07 -11.96
C GLU A 257 -14.37 -22.02 -13.36
N ARG A 258 -13.06 -21.73 -13.43
CA ARG A 258 -12.31 -21.72 -14.71
C ARG A 258 -12.11 -23.10 -15.32
N LEU A 259 -12.16 -24.15 -14.52
CA LEU A 259 -12.19 -25.55 -14.97
C LEU A 259 -13.60 -26.03 -15.40
N GLY A 260 -14.63 -25.17 -15.30
CA GLY A 260 -16.01 -25.55 -15.58
C GLY A 260 -16.71 -26.28 -14.44
N ASN A 261 -16.06 -26.47 -13.30
CA ASN A 261 -16.66 -27.13 -12.14
C ASN A 261 -17.43 -26.13 -11.27
N SER A 262 -18.49 -25.55 -11.84
CA SER A 262 -19.28 -24.49 -11.23
C SER A 262 -20.00 -24.94 -9.94
N ALA A 263 -20.40 -26.21 -9.84
CA ALA A 263 -21.08 -26.72 -8.65
C ALA A 263 -20.14 -26.74 -7.43
N GLU A 264 -18.94 -27.25 -7.58
CA GLU A 264 -17.95 -27.29 -6.50
C GLU A 264 -17.42 -25.87 -6.19
N ALA A 265 -17.22 -25.02 -7.21
CA ALA A 265 -16.89 -23.62 -7.01
C ALA A 265 -17.93 -22.91 -6.13
N ALA A 266 -19.23 -23.10 -6.44
CA ALA A 266 -20.30 -22.52 -5.64
C ALA A 266 -20.29 -23.03 -4.20
N ARG A 267 -20.07 -24.34 -3.99
CA ARG A 267 -19.94 -24.91 -2.64
C ARG A 267 -18.83 -24.26 -1.84
N ILE A 268 -17.67 -24.00 -2.47
CA ILE A 268 -16.53 -23.37 -1.78
C ILE A 268 -16.79 -21.88 -1.53
N TYR A 269 -17.37 -21.14 -2.47
CA TYR A 269 -17.78 -19.75 -2.21
C TYR A 269 -18.75 -19.62 -1.03
N GLN A 270 -19.63 -20.60 -0.83
CA GLN A 270 -20.55 -20.65 0.32
C GLN A 270 -19.82 -20.80 1.66
N LEU A 271 -18.66 -21.48 1.69
CA LEU A 271 -17.86 -21.65 2.90
C LEU A 271 -17.15 -20.37 3.34
N ILE A 272 -17.02 -19.35 2.47
CA ILE A 272 -16.40 -18.08 2.81
C ILE A 272 -17.43 -17.20 3.54
N PRO A 273 -17.27 -16.89 4.84
CA PRO A 273 -18.23 -16.10 5.57
C PRO A 273 -18.36 -14.68 4.97
N ASP A 274 -19.60 -14.21 4.83
CA ASP A 274 -19.88 -12.81 4.44
C ASP A 274 -20.36 -12.01 5.66
N SER A 275 -19.74 -10.87 5.89
CA SER A 275 -20.03 -9.91 6.96
C SER A 275 -19.68 -8.49 6.54
N ILE A 276 -19.94 -7.51 7.38
CA ILE A 276 -19.59 -6.09 7.12
C ILE A 276 -18.11 -5.93 6.76
N TYR A 277 -17.22 -6.69 7.39
CA TYR A 277 -15.76 -6.56 7.26
C TYR A 277 -15.12 -7.70 6.47
N SER A 278 -15.92 -8.48 5.72
CA SER A 278 -15.44 -9.62 4.95
C SER A 278 -15.35 -9.30 3.47
N TYR A 279 -14.18 -8.81 3.01
CA TYR A 279 -13.95 -8.50 1.60
C TYR A 279 -14.16 -9.71 0.68
N TYR A 280 -13.49 -10.84 0.96
CA TYR A 280 -13.66 -12.05 0.15
C TYR A 280 -15.03 -12.71 0.32
N GLY A 281 -15.70 -12.52 1.47
CA GLY A 281 -17.09 -12.94 1.65
C GLY A 281 -18.05 -12.17 0.73
N TRP A 282 -17.83 -10.86 0.60
CA TRP A 282 -18.56 -10.04 -0.36
C TRP A 282 -18.33 -10.51 -1.80
N LEU A 283 -17.06 -10.67 -2.22
CA LEU A 283 -16.75 -11.16 -3.57
C LEU A 283 -17.34 -12.54 -3.83
N ALA A 284 -17.29 -13.44 -2.86
CA ALA A 284 -17.90 -14.77 -2.96
C ALA A 284 -19.42 -14.70 -3.16
N THR A 285 -20.11 -13.78 -2.45
CA THR A 285 -21.55 -13.54 -2.64
C THR A 285 -21.87 -13.06 -4.05
N MET A 286 -21.01 -12.19 -4.62
CA MET A 286 -21.13 -11.75 -6.02
C MET A 286 -20.94 -12.90 -7.02
N ARG A 287 -19.97 -13.79 -6.76
CA ARG A 287 -19.72 -14.97 -7.60
C ARG A 287 -20.89 -15.96 -7.55
N LEU A 288 -21.46 -16.20 -6.37
CA LEU A 288 -22.65 -17.03 -6.22
C LEU A 288 -23.83 -16.50 -7.05
N MET A 289 -24.02 -15.17 -7.08
CA MET A 289 -25.07 -14.56 -7.92
C MET A 289 -24.85 -14.90 -9.41
N ARG A 290 -23.61 -14.77 -9.91
CA ARG A 290 -23.23 -15.05 -11.31
C ARG A 290 -23.35 -16.54 -11.65
N LEU A 291 -23.09 -17.43 -10.69
CA LEU A 291 -23.23 -18.88 -10.85
C LEU A 291 -24.69 -19.39 -10.72
N GLY A 292 -25.67 -18.49 -10.71
CA GLY A 292 -27.08 -18.84 -10.64
C GLY A 292 -27.59 -19.22 -9.24
N GLN A 293 -26.76 -19.11 -8.20
CA GLN A 293 -27.13 -19.37 -6.81
C GLN A 293 -27.85 -18.17 -6.17
N ARG A 294 -28.83 -17.61 -6.91
CA ARG A 294 -29.46 -16.31 -6.58
C ARG A 294 -30.11 -16.29 -5.19
N ALA A 295 -30.89 -17.29 -4.84
CA ALA A 295 -31.59 -17.32 -3.56
C ALA A 295 -30.62 -17.24 -2.36
N GLN A 296 -29.54 -18.02 -2.42
CA GLN A 296 -28.52 -18.04 -1.39
C GLN A 296 -27.72 -16.71 -1.35
N ALA A 297 -27.32 -16.19 -2.51
CA ALA A 297 -26.60 -14.92 -2.61
C ALA A 297 -27.43 -13.75 -2.07
N ILE A 298 -28.73 -13.69 -2.40
CA ILE A 298 -29.66 -12.69 -1.87
C ILE A 298 -29.79 -12.81 -0.35
N ALA A 299 -29.98 -14.02 0.18
CA ALA A 299 -30.09 -14.23 1.62
C ALA A 299 -28.81 -13.82 2.38
N ARG A 300 -27.62 -14.07 1.80
CA ARG A 300 -26.33 -13.60 2.35
C ARG A 300 -26.23 -12.08 2.30
N ALA A 301 -26.51 -11.47 1.16
CA ALA A 301 -26.47 -10.02 0.99
C ALA A 301 -27.46 -9.30 1.90
N SER A 302 -28.69 -9.86 2.09
CA SER A 302 -29.69 -9.29 2.98
C SER A 302 -29.19 -9.26 4.44
N ARG A 303 -28.68 -10.37 4.95
CA ARG A 303 -28.12 -10.42 6.30
C ARG A 303 -27.05 -9.36 6.55
N VAL A 304 -26.11 -9.20 5.60
CA VAL A 304 -25.05 -8.20 5.73
C VAL A 304 -25.63 -6.77 5.64
N ARG A 305 -26.60 -6.56 4.78
CA ARG A 305 -27.33 -5.26 4.68
C ARG A 305 -27.98 -4.89 6.02
N ASP A 306 -28.65 -5.85 6.66
CA ASP A 306 -29.28 -5.61 7.97
C ASP A 306 -28.24 -5.29 9.04
N GLN A 307 -27.11 -6.02 9.06
CA GLN A 307 -25.96 -5.70 9.92
C GLN A 307 -25.42 -4.29 9.69
N ILE A 308 -25.25 -3.87 8.43
CA ILE A 308 -24.77 -2.52 8.08
C ILE A 308 -25.76 -1.45 8.59
N ARG A 309 -27.06 -1.66 8.39
CA ARG A 309 -28.10 -0.70 8.80
C ARG A 309 -28.22 -0.55 10.32
N THR A 310 -27.94 -1.59 11.07
CA THR A 310 -27.98 -1.57 12.54
C THR A 310 -26.65 -1.17 13.17
N SER A 311 -25.57 -1.07 12.39
CA SER A 311 -24.27 -0.65 12.88
C SER A 311 -24.21 0.87 13.10
N ALA A 312 -23.75 1.28 14.27
CA ALA A 312 -23.47 2.69 14.57
C ALA A 312 -22.28 3.27 13.78
N ASP A 313 -21.50 2.39 13.13
CA ASP A 313 -20.24 2.78 12.49
C ASP A 313 -20.40 3.65 11.24
N PHE A 314 -21.56 3.65 10.58
CA PHE A 314 -21.71 4.23 9.23
C PHE A 314 -22.78 5.33 9.14
N GLY A 315 -23.31 5.79 10.29
CA GLY A 315 -24.46 6.70 10.36
C GLY A 315 -24.18 8.15 9.91
N GLU A 316 -22.93 8.51 9.62
CA GLU A 316 -22.57 9.90 9.33
C GLU A 316 -21.94 10.05 7.93
N THR A 317 -22.31 11.14 7.25
CA THR A 317 -21.71 11.61 6.00
C THR A 317 -21.15 13.02 6.20
N PRO A 318 -20.08 13.18 7.01
CA PRO A 318 -19.53 14.50 7.30
C PRO A 318 -18.96 15.12 6.01
N TYR A 319 -18.93 16.45 5.96
CA TYR A 319 -18.47 17.23 4.81
C TYR A 319 -19.26 16.96 3.50
N ARG A 320 -20.52 16.53 3.64
CA ARG A 320 -21.39 16.08 2.54
C ARG A 320 -21.39 17.03 1.35
N GLU A 321 -21.56 18.34 1.57
CA GLU A 321 -21.64 19.33 0.49
C GLU A 321 -20.35 19.41 -0.32
N ILE A 322 -19.18 19.43 0.36
CA ILE A 322 -17.88 19.47 -0.28
C ILE A 322 -17.64 18.17 -1.08
N VAL A 323 -17.95 17.02 -0.46
CA VAL A 323 -17.78 15.70 -1.09
C VAL A 323 -18.63 15.58 -2.36
N LEU A 324 -19.91 15.99 -2.30
CA LEU A 324 -20.80 15.96 -3.46
C LEU A 324 -20.33 16.88 -4.58
N ARG A 325 -19.91 18.09 -4.25
CA ARG A 325 -19.40 19.05 -5.21
C ARG A 325 -18.18 18.50 -5.95
N VAL A 326 -17.14 18.08 -5.23
CA VAL A 326 -15.90 17.58 -5.87
C VAL A 326 -16.15 16.24 -6.60
N ALA A 327 -17.02 15.39 -6.11
CA ALA A 327 -17.39 14.15 -6.77
C ALA A 327 -18.06 14.42 -8.12
N LYS A 328 -19.00 15.37 -8.19
CA LYS A 328 -19.66 15.80 -9.42
C LYS A 328 -18.67 16.42 -10.42
N GLU A 329 -17.82 17.34 -9.94
CA GLU A 329 -16.81 18.02 -10.77
C GLU A 329 -15.79 17.06 -11.40
N ARG A 330 -15.51 15.94 -10.73
CA ARG A 330 -14.44 15.00 -11.08
C ARG A 330 -14.94 13.65 -11.61
N GLY A 331 -16.25 13.43 -11.64
CA GLY A 331 -16.83 12.16 -12.06
C GLY A 331 -16.53 11.00 -11.12
N LEU A 332 -16.46 11.28 -9.82
CA LEU A 332 -16.17 10.29 -8.78
C LEU A 332 -17.45 9.84 -8.06
N ASP A 333 -17.41 8.64 -7.48
CA ASP A 333 -18.45 8.21 -6.54
C ASP A 333 -18.20 8.85 -5.17
N PRO A 334 -19.10 9.69 -4.63
CA PRO A 334 -18.90 10.34 -3.33
C PRO A 334 -18.79 9.34 -2.17
N ARG A 335 -19.41 8.15 -2.29
CA ARG A 335 -19.34 7.09 -1.28
C ARG A 335 -17.93 6.49 -1.18
N LEU A 336 -17.17 6.44 -2.29
CA LEU A 336 -15.77 6.03 -2.29
C LEU A 336 -14.88 7.07 -1.59
N ILE A 337 -15.13 8.36 -1.82
CA ILE A 337 -14.42 9.44 -1.11
C ILE A 337 -14.63 9.33 0.40
N LEU A 338 -15.87 9.10 0.84
CA LEU A 338 -16.18 8.90 2.26
C LEU A 338 -15.50 7.65 2.84
N ALA A 339 -15.47 6.54 2.10
CA ALA A 339 -14.81 5.31 2.53
C ALA A 339 -13.30 5.51 2.73
N ILE A 340 -12.64 6.22 1.82
CA ILE A 340 -11.22 6.57 1.95
C ILE A 340 -11.02 7.52 3.13
N MET A 341 -11.80 8.61 3.24
CA MET A 341 -11.69 9.57 4.33
C MET A 341 -11.87 8.91 5.71
N ARG A 342 -12.82 7.97 5.82
CA ARG A 342 -13.01 7.18 7.03
C ARG A 342 -11.76 6.36 7.39
N GLN A 343 -11.16 5.68 6.41
CA GLN A 343 -9.96 4.87 6.64
C GLN A 343 -8.76 5.75 6.98
N GLU A 344 -8.60 6.89 6.35
CA GLU A 344 -7.44 7.76 6.52
C GLU A 344 -7.42 8.49 7.88
N SER A 345 -8.54 9.03 8.29
CA SER A 345 -8.57 9.91 9.46
C SER A 345 -9.70 9.63 10.46
N ALA A 346 -10.62 8.73 10.15
CA ALA A 346 -11.91 8.63 10.84
C ALA A 346 -12.59 10.02 10.94
N PHE A 347 -12.54 10.77 9.82
CA PHE A 347 -13.13 12.12 9.68
C PHE A 347 -12.51 13.20 10.57
N ARG A 348 -11.29 12.99 11.09
CA ARG A 348 -10.60 13.96 11.95
C ARG A 348 -9.73 14.90 11.11
N PRO A 349 -10.07 16.20 10.99
CA PRO A 349 -9.35 17.12 10.13
C PRO A 349 -7.93 17.42 10.64
N GLN A 350 -7.66 17.24 11.93
CA GLN A 350 -6.35 17.46 12.53
C GLN A 350 -5.48 16.18 12.60
N ALA A 351 -5.88 15.12 11.91
CA ALA A 351 -5.11 13.88 11.91
C ALA A 351 -3.74 14.09 11.24
N ARG A 352 -2.70 13.51 11.84
CA ARG A 352 -1.33 13.49 11.29
C ARG A 352 -0.70 12.13 11.53
N SER A 353 -0.14 11.53 10.48
CA SER A 353 0.59 10.27 10.58
C SER A 353 2.07 10.47 10.91
N ARG A 354 2.74 9.37 11.28
CA ARG A 354 4.21 9.36 11.44
C ARG A 354 4.97 9.63 10.14
N ALA A 355 4.35 9.36 9.00
CA ALA A 355 4.89 9.64 7.67
C ALA A 355 4.60 11.07 7.19
N ALA A 356 4.15 11.95 8.09
CA ALA A 356 3.79 13.34 7.83
C ALA A 356 2.64 13.52 6.82
N ALA A 357 1.76 12.52 6.70
CA ALA A 357 0.47 12.69 6.03
C ALA A 357 -0.48 13.47 6.96
N ARG A 358 -1.29 14.38 6.41
CA ARG A 358 -2.07 15.37 7.16
C ARG A 358 -3.51 15.46 6.71
N GLY A 359 -4.38 15.80 7.64
CA GLY A 359 -5.76 16.16 7.40
C GLY A 359 -6.68 14.98 7.14
N LEU A 360 -7.89 15.29 6.68
CA LEU A 360 -8.96 14.33 6.45
C LEU A 360 -8.57 13.19 5.52
N MET A 361 -7.83 13.52 4.46
CA MET A 361 -7.47 12.59 3.40
C MET A 361 -6.02 12.09 3.50
N GLN A 362 -5.33 12.38 4.62
CA GLN A 362 -3.95 11.98 4.91
C GLN A 362 -2.99 12.22 3.73
N LEU A 363 -3.04 13.43 3.19
CA LEU A 363 -2.17 13.82 2.09
C LEU A 363 -0.77 14.17 2.59
N THR A 364 0.25 13.76 1.85
CA THR A 364 1.62 14.23 2.03
C THR A 364 1.85 15.51 1.22
N ILE A 365 2.81 16.34 1.65
CA ILE A 365 3.03 17.63 1.00
C ILE A 365 3.44 17.50 -0.47
N ASP A 366 4.21 16.47 -0.83
CA ASP A 366 4.61 16.21 -2.22
C ASP A 366 3.41 15.85 -3.12
N ILE A 367 2.47 15.03 -2.60
CA ILE A 367 1.20 14.75 -3.30
C ILE A 367 0.37 16.02 -3.42
N ALA A 368 0.30 16.80 -2.36
CA ALA A 368 -0.47 18.04 -2.36
C ALA A 368 0.09 19.08 -3.36
N GLN A 369 1.39 19.23 -3.45
CA GLN A 369 2.04 20.11 -4.42
C GLN A 369 1.86 19.61 -5.86
N LYS A 370 1.88 18.29 -6.09
CA LYS A 370 1.64 17.70 -7.42
C LYS A 370 0.19 17.91 -7.90
N TYR A 371 -0.79 17.75 -7.01
CA TYR A 371 -2.22 17.76 -7.37
C TYR A 371 -2.94 19.07 -7.01
N GLY A 372 -2.35 19.97 -6.22
CA GLY A 372 -2.90 21.28 -5.89
C GLY A 372 -3.27 22.10 -7.13
N PRO A 373 -2.36 22.27 -8.12
CA PRO A 373 -2.70 22.98 -9.36
C PRO A 373 -3.88 22.36 -10.12
N ARG A 374 -4.03 21.04 -10.08
CA ARG A 374 -5.18 20.34 -10.69
C ARG A 374 -6.47 20.49 -9.87
N ALA A 375 -6.36 20.91 -8.63
CA ALA A 375 -7.46 21.30 -7.75
C ALA A 375 -7.72 22.82 -7.76
N ASN A 376 -7.13 23.58 -8.71
CA ASN A 376 -7.19 25.03 -8.82
C ASN A 376 -6.61 25.78 -7.59
N LEU A 377 -5.58 25.19 -6.96
CA LEU A 377 -4.84 25.79 -5.85
C LEU A 377 -3.41 26.10 -6.29
N SER A 378 -3.03 27.38 -6.28
CA SER A 378 -1.73 27.84 -6.78
C SER A 378 -0.57 27.43 -5.88
N GLU A 379 -0.76 27.54 -4.57
CA GLU A 379 0.24 27.20 -3.57
C GLU A 379 -0.44 26.42 -2.44
N VAL A 380 0.21 25.35 -1.99
CA VAL A 380 -0.27 24.52 -0.89
C VAL A 380 0.87 24.25 0.07
N GLY A 381 0.71 24.72 1.31
CA GLY A 381 1.62 24.45 2.41
C GLY A 381 1.14 23.31 3.31
N GLU A 382 2.01 22.88 4.23
CA GLU A 382 1.71 21.76 5.13
C GLU A 382 0.46 22.02 5.99
N MET A 383 0.24 23.27 6.42
CA MET A 383 -0.87 23.64 7.29
C MET A 383 -2.22 23.69 6.56
N ASP A 384 -2.21 23.91 5.26
CA ASP A 384 -3.43 23.91 4.45
C ASP A 384 -4.09 22.54 4.39
N LEU A 385 -3.31 21.45 4.54
CA LEU A 385 -3.81 20.09 4.48
C LEU A 385 -4.72 19.71 5.67
N TYR A 386 -4.70 20.50 6.75
CA TYR A 386 -5.65 20.38 7.86
C TYR A 386 -7.00 21.04 7.59
N ARG A 387 -7.11 21.87 6.54
CA ARG A 387 -8.37 22.50 6.13
C ARG A 387 -9.20 21.49 5.35
N PRO A 388 -10.41 21.14 5.80
CA PRO A 388 -11.24 20.10 5.18
C PRO A 388 -11.42 20.28 3.68
N GLU A 389 -11.76 21.49 3.24
CA GLU A 389 -12.02 21.78 1.83
C GLU A 389 -10.80 21.53 0.96
N ILE A 390 -9.64 22.03 1.36
CA ILE A 390 -8.38 21.88 0.61
C ILE A 390 -7.99 20.40 0.54
N SER A 391 -8.04 19.70 1.68
CA SER A 391 -7.71 18.30 1.76
C SER A 391 -8.59 17.43 0.84
N ILE A 392 -9.90 17.66 0.83
CA ILE A 392 -10.85 16.91 0.00
C ILE A 392 -10.68 17.26 -1.49
N GLN A 393 -10.49 18.53 -1.85
CA GLN A 393 -10.30 18.97 -3.24
C GLN A 393 -9.06 18.34 -3.88
N ILE A 394 -7.92 18.37 -3.17
CA ILE A 394 -6.66 17.78 -3.66
C ILE A 394 -6.79 16.26 -3.79
N ALA A 395 -7.36 15.59 -2.78
CA ALA A 395 -7.57 14.15 -2.84
C ALA A 395 -8.50 13.75 -3.98
N ALA A 396 -9.56 14.51 -4.24
CA ALA A 396 -10.47 14.25 -5.37
C ALA A 396 -9.75 14.41 -6.72
N ALA A 397 -8.83 15.40 -6.86
CA ALA A 397 -8.02 15.54 -8.06
C ALA A 397 -7.08 14.34 -8.27
N TYR A 398 -6.49 13.82 -7.20
CA TYR A 398 -5.66 12.61 -7.23
C TYR A 398 -6.49 11.36 -7.56
N LEU A 399 -7.61 11.15 -6.89
CA LEU A 399 -8.50 10.01 -7.13
C LEU A 399 -9.05 9.98 -8.56
N ALA A 400 -9.36 11.14 -9.14
CA ALA A 400 -9.81 11.22 -10.53
C ALA A 400 -8.73 10.75 -11.51
N GLU A 401 -7.46 11.06 -11.24
CA GLU A 401 -6.35 10.55 -12.07
C GLU A 401 -6.18 9.04 -11.90
N LEU A 402 -6.24 8.54 -10.67
CA LEU A 402 -6.15 7.09 -10.40
C LEU A 402 -7.31 6.32 -11.06
N THR A 403 -8.52 6.88 -11.05
CA THR A 403 -9.67 6.26 -11.71
C THR A 403 -9.51 6.20 -13.24
N LYS A 404 -8.84 7.18 -13.85
CA LYS A 404 -8.49 7.14 -15.27
C LYS A 404 -7.42 6.09 -15.59
N LEU A 405 -6.45 5.93 -14.69
CA LEU A 405 -5.38 4.92 -14.85
C LEU A 405 -5.91 3.48 -14.67
N PHE A 406 -6.86 3.28 -13.77
CA PHE A 406 -7.40 1.97 -13.43
C PHE A 406 -8.92 1.93 -13.56
N PRO A 407 -9.46 2.11 -14.78
CA PRO A 407 -10.91 2.11 -14.99
C PRO A 407 -11.49 0.75 -14.62
N GLN A 408 -12.69 0.76 -14.01
CA GLN A 408 -13.48 -0.43 -13.66
C GLN A 408 -12.87 -1.34 -12.58
N LEU A 409 -11.79 -0.91 -11.90
CA LEU A 409 -11.19 -1.67 -10.82
C LEU A 409 -10.94 -0.74 -9.60
N PRO A 410 -11.97 -0.45 -8.81
CA PRO A 410 -11.84 0.44 -7.65
C PRO A 410 -10.81 -0.03 -6.63
N GLU A 411 -10.58 -1.35 -6.53
CA GLU A 411 -9.51 -1.91 -5.71
C GLU A 411 -8.13 -1.39 -6.13
N ALA A 412 -7.88 -1.24 -7.43
CA ALA A 412 -6.61 -0.70 -7.93
C ALA A 412 -6.50 0.81 -7.64
N VAL A 413 -7.61 1.56 -7.74
CA VAL A 413 -7.66 2.98 -7.35
C VAL A 413 -7.31 3.12 -5.86
N VAL A 414 -7.97 2.34 -5.01
CA VAL A 414 -7.75 2.33 -3.55
C VAL A 414 -6.33 1.89 -3.20
N ALA A 415 -5.84 0.82 -3.84
CA ALA A 415 -4.47 0.34 -3.65
C ALA A 415 -3.43 1.40 -4.06
N SER A 416 -3.70 2.16 -5.15
CA SER A 416 -2.81 3.23 -5.63
C SER A 416 -2.76 4.40 -4.68
N TYR A 417 -3.88 4.75 -4.07
CA TYR A 417 -3.95 5.84 -3.10
C TYR A 417 -3.01 5.60 -1.91
N ASN A 418 -2.96 4.37 -1.41
CA ASN A 418 -2.09 3.97 -0.29
C ASN A 418 -0.69 3.55 -0.74
N GLY A 419 -0.59 2.64 -1.72
CA GLY A 419 0.65 1.96 -2.11
C GLY A 419 1.38 2.57 -3.31
N GLY A 420 0.76 3.54 -3.99
CA GLY A 420 1.27 4.23 -5.18
C GLY A 420 1.00 3.50 -6.50
N GLU A 421 0.68 4.28 -7.54
CA GLU A 421 0.26 3.81 -8.85
C GLU A 421 1.29 2.91 -9.55
N ASP A 422 2.60 3.16 -9.36
CA ASP A 422 3.67 2.36 -9.98
C ASP A 422 3.69 0.91 -9.46
N ASN A 423 3.39 0.72 -8.17
CA ASN A 423 3.26 -0.61 -7.59
C ASN A 423 2.05 -1.33 -8.14
N VAL A 424 0.93 -0.62 -8.18
CA VAL A 424 -0.36 -1.16 -8.61
C VAL A 424 -0.31 -1.59 -10.07
N ALA A 425 0.32 -0.79 -10.94
CA ALA A 425 0.53 -1.16 -12.34
C ALA A 425 1.25 -2.50 -12.47
N ARG A 426 2.35 -2.72 -11.73
CA ARG A 426 3.09 -3.99 -11.72
C ARG A 426 2.29 -5.15 -11.13
N TRP A 427 1.52 -4.93 -10.04
CA TRP A 427 0.66 -5.95 -9.46
C TRP A 427 -0.48 -6.34 -10.42
N LEU A 428 -1.05 -5.36 -11.12
CA LEU A 428 -2.09 -5.60 -12.11
C LEU A 428 -1.55 -6.40 -13.30
N GLU A 429 -0.34 -6.10 -13.77
CA GLU A 429 0.33 -6.85 -14.83
C GLU A 429 0.57 -8.30 -14.42
N ARG A 430 1.12 -8.54 -13.20
CA ARG A 430 1.32 -9.89 -12.68
C ARG A 430 0.02 -10.67 -12.51
N SER A 431 -1.08 -10.00 -12.17
CA SER A 431 -2.37 -10.66 -12.00
C SER A 431 -2.93 -11.21 -13.32
N GLY A 432 -2.56 -10.60 -14.46
CA GLY A 432 -3.07 -10.93 -15.80
C GLY A 432 -4.59 -10.85 -15.92
N LYS A 433 -5.30 -10.43 -14.88
CA LYS A 433 -6.76 -10.41 -14.76
C LYS A 433 -7.23 -9.15 -14.05
N ARG A 434 -8.39 -8.65 -14.46
CA ARG A 434 -9.09 -7.55 -13.78
C ARG A 434 -10.13 -8.04 -12.76
N ASP A 435 -10.09 -9.32 -12.39
CA ASP A 435 -10.88 -9.82 -11.28
C ASP A 435 -10.36 -9.21 -9.98
N PRO A 436 -11.22 -8.58 -9.16
CA PRO A 436 -10.79 -7.89 -7.96
C PRO A 436 -10.11 -8.83 -6.93
N GLY A 437 -10.58 -10.07 -6.80
CA GLY A 437 -9.98 -11.04 -5.87
C GLY A 437 -8.62 -11.55 -6.34
N ILE A 438 -8.42 -11.70 -7.66
CA ILE A 438 -7.11 -12.07 -8.23
C ILE A 438 -6.13 -10.90 -8.13
N PHE A 439 -6.58 -9.68 -8.44
CA PHE A 439 -5.75 -8.48 -8.31
C PHE A 439 -5.30 -8.28 -6.85
N THR A 440 -6.22 -8.33 -5.90
CA THR A 440 -5.87 -8.10 -4.48
C THR A 440 -4.94 -9.17 -3.92
N ALA A 441 -4.97 -10.40 -4.45
CA ALA A 441 -4.01 -11.44 -4.11
C ALA A 441 -2.56 -11.08 -4.53
N GLU A 442 -2.38 -10.28 -5.59
CA GLU A 442 -1.07 -9.84 -6.08
C GLU A 442 -0.51 -8.61 -5.36
N ILE A 443 -1.28 -7.96 -4.49
CA ILE A 443 -0.78 -6.83 -3.71
C ILE A 443 0.38 -7.30 -2.81
N GLY A 444 1.57 -6.78 -3.09
CA GLY A 444 2.81 -7.21 -2.43
C GLY A 444 3.08 -6.56 -1.07
N PHE A 445 2.23 -5.63 -0.62
CA PHE A 445 2.36 -4.94 0.67
C PHE A 445 1.19 -5.31 1.58
N ALA A 446 1.48 -5.92 2.73
CA ALA A 446 0.46 -6.34 3.68
C ALA A 446 -0.44 -5.18 4.13
N GLU A 447 0.16 -4.02 4.38
CA GLU A 447 -0.57 -2.81 4.77
C GLU A 447 -1.53 -2.34 3.67
N THR A 448 -1.06 -2.24 2.42
CA THR A 448 -1.90 -1.83 1.29
C THR A 448 -3.02 -2.83 1.04
N LYS A 449 -2.76 -4.13 1.20
CA LYS A 449 -3.76 -5.18 1.06
C LYS A 449 -4.87 -5.05 2.11
N ASP A 450 -4.50 -4.87 3.37
CA ASP A 450 -5.45 -4.62 4.48
C ASP A 450 -6.22 -3.30 4.28
N TYR A 451 -5.53 -2.26 3.80
CA TYR A 451 -6.15 -0.98 3.46
C TYR A 451 -7.24 -1.14 2.39
N VAL A 452 -6.95 -1.87 1.31
CA VAL A 452 -7.94 -2.15 0.25
C VAL A 452 -9.14 -2.88 0.84
N PHE A 453 -8.94 -3.91 1.65
CA PHE A 453 -10.05 -4.66 2.25
C PHE A 453 -10.93 -3.76 3.13
N LYS A 454 -10.33 -2.91 3.95
CA LYS A 454 -11.07 -1.98 4.81
C LYS A 454 -11.86 -0.94 4.02
N VAL A 455 -11.20 -0.26 3.07
CA VAL A 455 -11.85 0.77 2.26
C VAL A 455 -12.99 0.18 1.41
N MET A 456 -12.79 -0.98 0.81
CA MET A 456 -13.83 -1.63 0.00
C MET A 456 -15.01 -2.10 0.85
N ASN A 457 -14.78 -2.55 2.08
CA ASN A 457 -15.86 -2.86 3.02
C ASN A 457 -16.63 -1.60 3.45
N TYR A 458 -15.95 -0.48 3.72
CA TYR A 458 -16.59 0.80 4.00
C TYR A 458 -17.37 1.32 2.77
N TYR A 459 -16.80 1.20 1.59
CA TYR A 459 -17.48 1.59 0.35
C TYR A 459 -18.77 0.78 0.14
N ARG A 460 -18.73 -0.56 0.36
CA ARG A 460 -19.92 -1.41 0.36
C ARG A 460 -20.96 -0.91 1.36
N ALA A 461 -20.55 -0.57 2.58
CA ALA A 461 -21.47 -0.07 3.60
C ALA A 461 -22.12 1.25 3.19
N TYR A 462 -21.34 2.21 2.70
CA TYR A 462 -21.88 3.48 2.21
C TYR A 462 -22.79 3.30 1.00
N CYS A 463 -22.48 2.39 0.08
CA CYS A 463 -23.38 2.04 -1.03
C CYS A 463 -24.69 1.37 -0.56
N THR A 464 -24.67 0.70 0.58
CA THR A 464 -25.87 0.09 1.17
C THR A 464 -26.77 1.12 1.85
N LEU A 465 -26.18 2.15 2.46
CA LEU A 465 -26.90 3.14 3.27
C LEU A 465 -27.32 4.39 2.50
N TYR A 466 -26.58 4.74 1.46
CA TYR A 466 -26.73 6.03 0.79
C TYR A 466 -26.80 5.89 -0.74
N THR A 467 -27.62 6.75 -1.36
CA THR A 467 -27.61 6.96 -2.83
C THR A 467 -26.31 7.64 -3.28
N ALA A 468 -26.14 7.83 -4.59
CA ALA A 468 -25.03 8.61 -5.13
C ALA A 468 -25.05 10.10 -4.71
N GLU A 469 -26.22 10.61 -4.30
CA GLU A 469 -26.40 11.98 -3.75
C GLU A 469 -26.22 12.01 -2.22
N LEU A 470 -25.72 10.92 -1.63
CA LEU A 470 -25.58 10.75 -0.19
C LEU A 470 -26.88 10.98 0.59
N LEU A 471 -28.00 10.61 0.00
CA LEU A 471 -29.30 10.56 0.69
C LEU A 471 -29.48 9.16 1.28
N PRO A 472 -30.09 9.03 2.47
CA PRO A 472 -30.38 7.71 3.05
C PRO A 472 -31.24 6.87 2.09
N GLN A 473 -30.82 5.63 1.84
CA GLN A 473 -31.63 4.69 1.06
C GLN A 473 -32.75 4.11 1.90
N ARG A 474 -33.98 4.15 1.36
CA ARG A 474 -35.16 3.53 1.97
C ARG A 474 -35.06 2.00 1.89
N PRO A 475 -35.59 1.26 2.85
CA PRO A 475 -35.56 -0.20 2.85
C PRO A 475 -36.11 -0.83 1.54
N ASP A 476 -37.16 -0.23 0.97
CA ASP A 476 -37.89 -0.76 -0.19
C ASP A 476 -37.19 -0.47 -1.54
N GLU A 477 -36.43 0.61 -1.62
CA GLU A 477 -35.71 1.02 -2.85
C GLU A 477 -34.42 0.21 -3.06
N ALA A 478 -33.88 -0.39 -2.01
CA ALA A 478 -32.62 -1.16 -2.06
C ALA A 478 -32.77 -2.55 -2.68
N GLN A 479 -33.96 -3.00 -3.07
CA GLN A 479 -34.15 -4.29 -3.75
C GLN A 479 -33.65 -4.27 -5.21
N GLY A 480 -33.54 -3.11 -5.84
CA GLY A 480 -32.99 -2.95 -7.19
C GLY A 480 -31.55 -2.40 -7.27
N ALA A 481 -31.02 -1.81 -6.19
CA ALA A 481 -29.73 -1.11 -6.18
C ALA A 481 -28.56 -1.94 -5.59
N SER A 482 -28.78 -3.22 -5.38
CA SER A 482 -27.72 -4.11 -4.85
C SER A 482 -26.78 -4.52 -5.96
N LEU A 483 -25.72 -3.80 -6.17
CA LEU A 483 -24.56 -4.07 -7.02
C LEU A 483 -24.41 -3.02 -8.14
N PRO A 484 -23.22 -2.48 -8.37
CA PRO A 484 -22.98 -1.65 -9.55
C PRO A 484 -23.06 -2.52 -10.83
N GLU A 485 -24.28 -2.74 -11.33
CA GLU A 485 -24.53 -3.55 -12.53
C GLU A 485 -23.93 -2.94 -13.81
N LYS A 486 -23.52 -1.69 -13.80
CA LYS A 486 -23.02 -1.01 -15.01
C LYS A 486 -21.65 -1.45 -15.52
N ASN A 487 -20.94 -2.33 -14.81
CA ASN A 487 -19.60 -2.79 -15.22
C ASN A 487 -19.46 -4.31 -15.41
N ALA A 488 -20.58 -5.06 -15.44
CA ALA A 488 -20.51 -6.53 -15.50
C ALA A 488 -20.63 -7.13 -16.92
N SER A 489 -20.88 -6.32 -17.96
CA SER A 489 -21.22 -6.83 -19.30
C SER A 489 -20.09 -6.83 -20.33
N SER A 490 -18.85 -6.52 -19.94
CA SER A 490 -17.72 -6.48 -20.88
C SER A 490 -16.43 -7.07 -20.32
N ILE A 491 -16.46 -8.35 -19.95
CA ILE A 491 -15.24 -9.14 -19.82
C ILE A 491 -15.51 -10.46 -20.55
N PRO A 492 -14.79 -10.76 -21.66
CA PRO A 492 -14.86 -12.04 -22.34
C PRO A 492 -14.30 -13.18 -21.47
#